data_61c1dd9a199fb90e0adcca726c48b39d
#
_entry.id   61c1dd9a199fb90e0adcca726c48b39d
#
_cell.length_a   1.000
_cell.length_b   1.000
_cell.length_c   1.000
_cell.angle_alpha   90.00
_cell.angle_beta   90.00
_cell.angle_gamma   90.00
#
_symmetry.space_group_name_H-M   'P 1'
#
loop_
_entity.id
_entity.type
_entity.pdbx_description
1 polymer ?
#
loop_
_entity_poly.entity_id
_entity_poly.type
_entity_poly.pdbx_seq_one_letter_code
_entity_poly.pdbx_strand_id
1 'polypeptide(L)'
;MSINDPLGDMLARIRNAQLRYKAKVTTPASKLREHVLDVLAEEGYIRGYARVDYSGGRSEFEIELKYFDGEPVIKDIKRVSTPGRRVYSSVKDLPTVANGLGVAILSTPKGVMSDSRARTENVGGEILCNVF
;
A
#
# COMPACT_ATOMS: atom_id res chain seq x y z
N MET A 1 -22.52 7.03 -2.48
CA MET A 1 -21.83 6.01 -3.25
C MET A 1 -21.02 5.12 -2.31
N SER A 2 -21.20 3.84 -2.42
CA SER A 2 -20.45 2.92 -1.56
C SER A 2 -19.03 2.76 -2.10
N ILE A 3 -18.08 2.64 -1.16
CA ILE A 3 -16.69 2.37 -1.51
C ILE A 3 -16.54 0.85 -1.58
N ASN A 4 -16.39 0.32 -2.78
CA ASN A 4 -16.26 -1.12 -2.99
C ASN A 4 -14.82 -1.62 -2.87
N ASP A 5 -13.84 -0.71 -2.78
CA ASP A 5 -12.43 -1.05 -2.68
C ASP A 5 -11.75 -0.17 -1.63
N PRO A 6 -11.82 -0.57 -0.34
CA PRO A 6 -11.20 0.23 0.71
C PRO A 6 -9.70 0.44 0.55
N LEU A 7 -8.97 -0.57 0.05
CA LEU A 7 -7.54 -0.42 -0.18
C LEU A 7 -7.28 0.57 -1.31
N GLY A 8 -8.02 0.46 -2.40
CA GLY A 8 -7.92 1.40 -3.52
C GLY A 8 -8.21 2.83 -3.07
N ASP A 9 -9.20 3.01 -2.19
CA ASP A 9 -9.51 4.33 -1.62
C ASP A 9 -8.32 4.89 -0.84
N MET A 10 -7.66 4.07 -0.01
CA MET A 10 -6.48 4.51 0.73
C MET A 10 -5.36 4.95 -0.21
N LEU A 11 -5.08 4.17 -1.26
CA LEU A 11 -4.04 4.51 -2.23
C LEU A 11 -4.36 5.82 -2.95
N ALA A 12 -5.62 6.04 -3.29
CA ALA A 12 -6.06 7.29 -3.92
C ALA A 12 -5.90 8.48 -2.98
N ARG A 13 -6.20 8.31 -1.69
CA ARG A 13 -6.00 9.37 -0.68
C ARG A 13 -4.53 9.75 -0.57
N ILE A 14 -3.64 8.76 -0.55
CA ILE A 14 -2.19 9.00 -0.51
C ILE A 14 -1.77 9.78 -1.76
N ARG A 15 -2.18 9.34 -2.94
CA ARG A 15 -1.85 9.98 -4.20
C ARG A 15 -2.31 11.43 -4.24
N ASN A 16 -3.57 11.67 -3.88
CA ASN A 16 -4.14 13.02 -3.90
C ASN A 16 -3.48 13.94 -2.88
N ALA A 17 -3.16 13.43 -1.69
CA ALA A 17 -2.48 14.22 -0.68
C ALA A 17 -1.08 14.63 -1.13
N GLN A 18 -0.37 13.76 -1.82
CA GLN A 18 0.96 14.07 -2.36
C GLN A 18 0.91 15.13 -3.45
N LEU A 19 -0.13 15.11 -4.30
CA LEU A 19 -0.31 16.14 -5.31
C LEU A 19 -0.47 17.53 -4.68
N ARG A 20 -0.97 17.59 -3.46
CA ARG A 20 -1.16 18.84 -2.72
C ARG A 20 -0.06 19.10 -1.71
N TYR A 21 0.99 18.29 -1.72
CA TYR A 21 2.13 18.39 -0.80
C TYR A 21 1.72 18.42 0.67
N LYS A 22 0.72 17.62 1.04
CA LYS A 22 0.31 17.51 2.44
C LYS A 22 1.28 16.64 3.21
N ALA A 23 1.51 16.97 4.49
CA ALA A 23 2.38 16.17 5.35
C ALA A 23 1.73 14.88 5.78
N LYS A 24 0.41 14.90 5.96
CA LYS A 24 -0.34 13.76 6.50
C LYS A 24 -1.66 13.57 5.75
N VAL A 25 -2.16 12.33 5.80
CA VAL A 25 -3.47 11.98 5.26
C VAL A 25 -4.08 10.90 6.15
N THR A 26 -5.40 10.90 6.27
CA THR A 26 -6.11 9.91 7.10
C THR A 26 -6.87 8.93 6.24
N THR A 27 -7.04 7.71 6.75
CA THR A 27 -7.86 6.67 6.12
C THR A 27 -8.54 5.85 7.23
N PRO A 28 -9.75 5.32 7.00
CA PRO A 28 -10.34 4.42 7.99
C PRO A 28 -9.44 3.23 8.26
N ALA A 29 -9.41 2.77 9.51
CA ALA A 29 -8.53 1.68 9.92
C ALA A 29 -9.09 0.32 9.50
N SER A 30 -8.21 -0.57 9.07
CA SER A 30 -8.51 -1.98 8.86
C SER A 30 -7.19 -2.77 8.87
N LYS A 31 -7.29 -4.07 9.08
CA LYS A 31 -6.09 -4.92 9.13
C LYS A 31 -5.35 -4.94 7.80
N LEU A 32 -6.08 -5.03 6.69
CA LEU A 32 -5.43 -5.05 5.37
C LEU A 32 -4.69 -3.74 5.11
N ARG A 33 -5.33 -2.61 5.37
CA ARG A 33 -4.70 -1.30 5.21
C ARG A 33 -3.47 -1.18 6.09
N GLU A 34 -3.55 -1.66 7.33
CA GLU A 34 -2.41 -1.64 8.25
C GLU A 34 -1.22 -2.42 7.69
N HIS A 35 -1.47 -3.63 7.21
CA HIS A 35 -0.41 -4.48 6.67
C HIS A 35 0.23 -3.86 5.44
N VAL A 36 -0.55 -3.22 4.58
CA VAL A 36 -0.01 -2.52 3.41
C VAL A 36 0.82 -1.31 3.85
N LEU A 37 0.35 -0.56 4.84
CA LEU A 37 1.11 0.57 5.38
C LEU A 37 2.42 0.13 6.01
N ASP A 38 2.44 -1.03 6.67
CA ASP A 38 3.67 -1.59 7.24
C ASP A 38 4.71 -1.84 6.14
N VAL A 39 4.28 -2.42 5.01
CA VAL A 39 5.19 -2.66 3.89
C VAL A 39 5.69 -1.35 3.29
N LEU A 40 4.79 -0.38 3.11
CA LEU A 40 5.17 0.94 2.58
C LEU A 40 6.20 1.62 3.48
N ALA A 41 6.04 1.52 4.80
CA ALA A 41 6.98 2.10 5.75
C ALA A 41 8.33 1.37 5.72
N GLU A 42 8.31 0.04 5.70
CA GLU A 42 9.53 -0.78 5.64
C GLU A 42 10.33 -0.50 4.37
N GLU A 43 9.65 -0.30 3.25
CA GLU A 43 10.29 -0.03 1.96
C GLU A 43 10.69 1.44 1.79
N GLY A 44 10.37 2.27 2.78
CA GLY A 44 10.80 3.67 2.76
C GLY A 44 9.93 4.60 1.94
N TYR A 45 8.71 4.22 1.59
CA TYR A 45 7.80 5.04 0.80
C TYR A 45 6.99 6.04 1.61
N ILE A 46 6.76 5.74 2.89
CA ILE A 46 6.10 6.65 3.83
C ILE A 46 6.97 6.75 5.09
N ARG A 47 6.78 7.82 5.86
CA ARG A 47 7.52 7.98 7.12
C ARG A 47 6.99 7.04 8.19
N GLY A 48 5.69 6.80 8.17
CA GLY A 48 5.04 5.92 9.13
C GLY A 48 3.56 6.25 9.21
N TYR A 49 2.89 5.67 10.18
CA TYR A 49 1.48 5.94 10.44
C TYR A 49 1.18 5.74 11.92
N ALA A 50 0.09 6.35 12.38
CA ALA A 50 -0.39 6.19 13.75
C ALA A 50 -1.87 5.89 13.72
N ARG A 51 -2.32 5.06 14.68
CA ARG A 51 -3.74 4.76 14.84
C ARG A 51 -4.36 5.80 15.75
N VAL A 52 -5.48 6.36 15.34
CA VAL A 52 -6.26 7.31 16.12
C VAL A 52 -7.65 6.73 16.35
N ASP A 53 -8.03 6.58 17.61
CA ASP A 53 -9.33 6.05 17.98
C ASP A 53 -10.24 7.20 18.39
N TYR A 54 -11.47 7.18 17.87
CA TYR A 54 -12.49 8.18 18.18
C TYR A 54 -13.60 7.56 19.01
N SER A 55 -14.37 8.39 19.67
CA SER A 55 -15.55 7.94 20.41
C SER A 55 -16.53 7.26 19.42
N GLY A 56 -17.25 6.23 19.90
CA GLY A 56 -18.17 5.47 19.06
C GLY A 56 -17.54 4.29 18.33
N GLY A 57 -16.30 3.92 18.70
CA GLY A 57 -15.64 2.72 18.14
C GLY A 57 -15.02 2.92 16.76
N ARG A 58 -14.94 4.16 16.27
CA ARG A 58 -14.33 4.46 14.98
C ARG A 58 -12.82 4.66 15.14
N SER A 59 -12.06 4.11 14.24
CA SER A 59 -10.59 4.25 14.21
C SER A 59 -10.13 4.65 12.84
N GLU A 60 -9.07 5.44 12.78
CA GLU A 60 -8.43 5.87 11.55
C GLU A 60 -6.93 5.71 11.67
N PHE A 61 -6.25 5.58 10.53
CA PHE A 61 -4.79 5.71 10.45
C PHE A 61 -4.46 7.10 9.94
N GLU A 62 -3.53 7.76 10.63
CA GLU A 62 -2.94 9.01 10.20
C GLU A 62 -1.60 8.66 9.56
N ILE A 63 -1.49 8.82 8.26
CA ILE A 63 -0.32 8.41 7.48
C ILE A 63 0.58 9.62 7.28
N GLU A 64 1.85 9.49 7.66
CA GLU A 64 2.83 10.54 7.43
C GLU A 64 3.53 10.31 6.10
N LEU A 65 3.32 11.24 5.18
CA LEU A 65 3.88 11.16 3.83
C LEU A 65 5.35 11.57 3.82
N LYS A 66 6.07 11.11 2.81
CA LYS A 66 7.51 11.31 2.72
C LYS A 66 7.86 12.05 1.44
N TYR A 67 8.69 13.07 1.60
CA TYR A 67 9.19 13.87 0.48
C TYR A 67 10.70 13.91 0.54
N PHE A 68 11.32 14.02 -0.62
CA PHE A 68 12.76 14.18 -0.74
C PHE A 68 13.04 15.25 -1.76
N ASP A 69 13.80 16.26 -1.35
CA ASP A 69 14.19 17.38 -2.23
C ASP A 69 12.98 18.04 -2.88
N GLY A 70 11.90 18.21 -2.11
CA GLY A 70 10.67 18.86 -2.57
C GLY A 70 9.74 17.99 -3.39
N GLU A 71 10.08 16.71 -3.61
CA GLU A 71 9.28 15.81 -4.43
C GLU A 71 8.77 14.63 -3.60
N PRO A 72 7.54 14.13 -3.88
CA PRO A 72 7.06 12.92 -3.21
C PRO A 72 7.98 11.73 -3.48
N VAL A 73 8.24 10.95 -2.43
CA VAL A 73 9.02 9.72 -2.57
C VAL A 73 8.28 8.69 -3.41
N ILE A 74 6.96 8.58 -3.24
CA ILE A 74 6.13 7.74 -4.10
C ILE A 74 5.88 8.48 -5.41
N LYS A 75 6.43 7.96 -6.50
CA LYS A 75 6.22 8.53 -7.83
C LYS A 75 4.95 8.00 -8.48
N ASP A 76 4.62 6.74 -8.19
CA ASP A 76 3.43 6.11 -8.72
C ASP A 76 2.96 5.04 -7.72
N ILE A 77 1.65 4.97 -7.50
CA ILE A 77 1.06 3.95 -6.66
C ILE A 77 -0.26 3.53 -7.30
N LYS A 78 -0.36 2.23 -7.65
CA LYS A 78 -1.49 1.72 -8.41
C LYS A 78 -2.08 0.47 -7.78
N ARG A 79 -3.38 0.43 -7.67
CA ARG A 79 -4.12 -0.77 -7.33
C ARG A 79 -4.01 -1.76 -8.49
N VAL A 80 -3.72 -3.03 -8.20
CA VAL A 80 -3.65 -4.08 -9.22
C VAL A 80 -4.86 -5.00 -9.10
N SER A 81 -4.95 -5.77 -8.03
CA SER A 81 -6.11 -6.62 -7.78
C SER A 81 -7.24 -5.80 -7.19
N THR A 82 -8.43 -5.91 -7.76
CA THR A 82 -9.61 -5.17 -7.29
C THR A 82 -10.73 -6.16 -6.97
N PRO A 83 -11.76 -5.74 -6.21
CA PRO A 83 -12.90 -6.61 -5.93
C PRO A 83 -13.59 -7.17 -7.18
N GLY A 84 -13.61 -6.40 -8.27
CA GLY A 84 -14.22 -6.84 -9.53
C GLY A 84 -13.29 -7.63 -10.42
N ARG A 85 -11.98 -7.64 -10.14
CA ARG A 85 -11.00 -8.34 -10.95
C ARG A 85 -9.78 -8.68 -10.11
N ARG A 86 -9.82 -9.86 -9.51
CA ARG A 86 -8.70 -10.33 -8.67
C ARG A 86 -7.53 -10.76 -9.55
N VAL A 87 -6.32 -10.44 -9.10
CA VAL A 87 -5.08 -10.75 -9.83
C VAL A 87 -4.16 -11.53 -8.89
N TYR A 88 -3.82 -12.75 -9.30
CA TYR A 88 -2.94 -13.64 -8.53
C TYR A 88 -1.72 -13.98 -9.35
N SER A 89 -0.63 -14.32 -8.68
CA SER A 89 0.58 -14.78 -9.34
C SER A 89 1.27 -15.86 -8.51
N SER A 90 1.83 -16.85 -9.21
CA SER A 90 2.75 -17.77 -8.58
C SER A 90 4.07 -17.06 -8.33
N VAL A 91 4.91 -17.63 -7.46
CA VAL A 91 6.22 -17.03 -7.17
C VAL A 91 7.09 -16.96 -8.44
N LYS A 92 6.97 -17.93 -9.35
CA LYS A 92 7.74 -17.94 -10.59
C LYS A 92 7.38 -16.80 -11.55
N ASP A 93 6.11 -16.42 -11.54
CA ASP A 93 5.59 -15.45 -12.50
C ASP A 93 5.46 -14.04 -11.91
N LEU A 94 5.96 -13.82 -10.69
CA LEU A 94 5.88 -12.50 -10.07
C LEU A 94 6.59 -11.45 -10.93
N PRO A 95 5.86 -10.44 -11.42
CA PRO A 95 6.47 -9.39 -12.21
C PRO A 95 7.31 -8.47 -11.31
N THR A 96 8.26 -7.79 -11.93
CA THR A 96 9.00 -6.72 -11.26
C THR A 96 8.31 -5.38 -11.56
N VAL A 97 8.44 -4.43 -10.64
CA VAL A 97 7.92 -3.08 -10.82
C VAL A 97 9.09 -2.17 -11.15
N ALA A 98 8.96 -1.41 -12.25
CA ALA A 98 10.00 -0.47 -12.69
C ALA A 98 11.39 -1.13 -12.74
N ASN A 99 11.48 -2.31 -13.34
CA ASN A 99 12.73 -3.09 -13.48
C ASN A 99 13.41 -3.38 -12.14
N GLY A 100 12.60 -3.61 -11.10
CA GLY A 100 13.10 -3.92 -9.77
C GLY A 100 13.36 -2.73 -8.88
N LEU A 101 13.14 -1.50 -9.39
CA LEU A 101 13.30 -0.29 -8.59
C LEU A 101 12.08 0.00 -7.73
N GLY A 102 10.92 -0.54 -8.11
CA GLY A 102 9.69 -0.42 -7.34
C GLY A 102 9.36 -1.72 -6.60
N VAL A 103 8.18 -1.75 -6.01
CA VAL A 103 7.72 -2.85 -5.17
C VAL A 103 6.29 -3.22 -5.52
N ALA A 104 6.02 -4.52 -5.65
CA ALA A 104 4.66 -5.03 -5.65
C ALA A 104 4.36 -5.50 -4.22
N ILE A 105 3.17 -5.17 -3.72
CA ILE A 105 2.74 -5.61 -2.40
C ILE A 105 1.71 -6.72 -2.59
N LEU A 106 1.98 -7.88 -1.99
CA LEU A 106 1.17 -9.08 -2.16
C LEU A 106 0.52 -9.52 -0.85
N SER A 107 -0.66 -10.11 -0.99
CA SER A 107 -1.26 -10.88 0.10
C SER A 107 -0.96 -12.35 -0.16
N THR A 108 -0.20 -12.98 0.73
CA THR A 108 0.23 -14.36 0.61
C THR A 108 -0.26 -15.19 1.79
N PRO A 109 -0.18 -16.52 1.72
CA PRO A 109 -0.50 -17.36 2.88
C PRO A 109 0.36 -17.07 4.11
N LYS A 110 1.52 -16.44 3.93
CA LYS A 110 2.42 -16.07 5.02
C LYS A 110 2.28 -14.59 5.44
N GLY A 111 1.31 -13.89 4.88
CA GLY A 111 1.02 -12.49 5.22
C GLY A 111 1.18 -11.55 4.06
N VAL A 112 0.96 -10.26 4.33
CA VAL A 112 1.13 -9.20 3.35
C VAL A 112 2.61 -8.83 3.31
N MET A 113 3.20 -8.80 2.12
CA MET A 113 4.66 -8.58 1.98
C MET A 113 4.99 -8.02 0.61
N SER A 114 6.23 -7.54 0.47
CA SER A 114 6.77 -7.11 -0.81
C SER A 114 7.03 -8.32 -1.72
N ASP A 115 7.12 -8.09 -3.03
CA ASP A 115 7.47 -9.11 -4.00
C ASP A 115 8.86 -9.69 -3.74
N SER A 116 9.80 -8.87 -3.33
CA SER A 116 11.15 -9.31 -2.99
C SER A 116 11.12 -10.33 -1.83
N ARG A 117 10.37 -10.03 -0.78
CA ARG A 117 10.23 -10.93 0.35
C ARG A 117 9.48 -12.21 -0.05
N ALA A 118 8.45 -12.08 -0.89
CA ALA A 118 7.69 -13.23 -1.38
C ALA A 118 8.59 -14.19 -2.16
N ARG A 119 9.52 -13.66 -2.97
CA ARG A 119 10.50 -14.49 -3.67
C ARG A 119 11.43 -15.19 -2.72
N THR A 120 11.91 -14.49 -1.70
CA THR A 120 12.78 -15.08 -0.67
C THR A 120 12.08 -16.19 0.10
N GLU A 121 10.80 -15.99 0.42
CA GLU A 121 10.01 -17.00 1.14
C GLU A 121 9.36 -18.03 0.23
N ASN A 122 9.57 -17.91 -1.08
CA ASN A 122 9.07 -18.84 -2.07
C ASN A 122 7.54 -19.00 -2.03
N VAL A 123 6.82 -17.87 -1.97
CA VAL A 123 5.36 -17.84 -1.95
C VAL A 123 4.83 -16.88 -3.02
N GLY A 124 3.72 -17.27 -3.64
CA GLY A 124 2.95 -16.36 -4.49
C GLY A 124 1.70 -15.90 -3.75
N GLY A 125 0.88 -15.12 -4.41
CA GLY A 125 -0.36 -14.64 -3.82
C GLY A 125 -1.07 -13.61 -4.67
N GLU A 126 -1.96 -12.87 -4.04
CA GLU A 126 -2.72 -11.81 -4.68
C GLU A 126 -1.86 -10.54 -4.75
N ILE A 127 -1.72 -9.99 -5.96
CA ILE A 127 -0.98 -8.74 -6.15
C ILE A 127 -1.93 -7.59 -5.81
N LEU A 128 -1.71 -6.95 -4.67
CA LEU A 128 -2.59 -5.89 -4.18
C LEU A 128 -2.35 -4.57 -4.91
N CYS A 129 -1.10 -4.16 -4.99
CA CYS A 129 -0.74 -2.88 -5.62
C CYS A 129 0.72 -2.86 -6.02
N ASN A 130 1.05 -1.91 -6.89
CA ASN A 130 2.43 -1.61 -7.28
C ASN A 130 2.78 -0.21 -6.82
N VAL A 131 4.00 -0.04 -6.34
CA VAL A 131 4.51 1.23 -5.84
C VAL A 131 5.88 1.50 -6.46
N PHE A 132 6.06 2.71 -6.89
CA PHE A 132 7.33 3.12 -7.48
C PHE A 132 7.68 4.54 -7.07
#